data_d28723b166c8d07d0934c1c6a3fa1373
#
_entry.id   d28723b166c8d07d0934c1c6a3fa1373
#
_cell.length_a   1.000
_cell.length_b   1.000
_cell.length_c   1.000
_cell.angle_alpha   90.00
_cell.angle_beta   90.00
_cell.angle_gamma   90.00
#
_symmetry.space_group_name_H-M   'P 1'
#
loop_
_entity.id
_entity.type
_entity.pdbx_description
1 polymer ?
#
loop_
_entity_poly.entity_id
_entity_poly.type
_entity_poly.pdbx_seq_one_letter_code
_entity_poly.pdbx_strand_id
1 'polypeptide(L)'
;MPKITDKIVFSLLKKIKYGKINLKNFDGKNYTFGDRNSKLQSDLVIKKPGFLFDVINKGSIGLAEAYMRGDIETNDLTSLIEILAKNIKTIHKFSGLFDFPIFNYLKSIFIKNTIERSKENISKHYDLGNEFFSIWLDKTLTYSSAIFENEKSDLEDAQINKYKKLSNLLKPRPGDKMLEIGCGWGGYAEYVGKNYDVKLDCITISKRQFQFAKERIFKNGLNEKVNISMMDYRDVKSKYNSI
;
A
#
# COMPACT_ATOMS: atom_id res chain seq x y z
N MET A 1 8.35 38.43 -0.35
CA MET A 1 7.12 38.16 -1.13
C MET A 1 6.92 36.65 -1.18
N PRO A 2 5.72 36.10 -0.94
CA PRO A 2 5.47 34.66 -1.13
C PRO A 2 5.76 34.29 -2.59
N LYS A 3 6.54 33.22 -2.80
CA LYS A 3 6.80 32.71 -4.14
C LYS A 3 5.48 32.22 -4.76
N ILE A 4 5.38 32.17 -6.08
CA ILE A 4 4.18 31.70 -6.79
C ILE A 4 3.74 30.33 -6.28
N THR A 5 4.70 29.46 -5.94
CA THR A 5 4.49 28.13 -5.33
C THR A 5 3.68 28.20 -4.02
N ASP A 6 3.97 29.17 -3.14
CA ASP A 6 3.28 29.33 -1.85
C ASP A 6 1.80 29.66 -2.09
N LYS A 7 1.53 30.56 -3.06
CA LYS A 7 0.15 30.94 -3.42
C LYS A 7 -0.66 29.75 -3.93
N ILE A 8 -0.05 28.87 -4.72
CA ILE A 8 -0.70 27.68 -5.27
C ILE A 8 -1.05 26.72 -4.15
N VAL A 9 -0.08 26.31 -3.33
CA VAL A 9 -0.31 25.35 -2.24
C VAL A 9 -1.31 25.89 -1.24
N PHE A 10 -1.20 27.16 -0.86
CA PHE A 10 -2.17 27.78 0.04
C PHE A 10 -3.57 27.87 -0.56
N SER A 11 -3.68 28.07 -1.88
CA SER A 11 -4.96 28.03 -2.58
C SER A 11 -5.58 26.62 -2.52
N LEU A 12 -4.78 25.55 -2.59
CA LEU A 12 -5.24 24.18 -2.43
C LEU A 12 -5.67 23.90 -0.99
N LEU A 13 -4.87 24.31 0.01
CA LEU A 13 -5.18 24.13 1.41
C LEU A 13 -6.47 24.88 1.83
N LYS A 14 -6.76 26.05 1.24
CA LYS A 14 -8.04 26.76 1.47
C LYS A 14 -9.28 25.99 1.07
N LYS A 15 -9.12 24.93 0.27
CA LYS A 15 -10.23 24.08 -0.20
C LYS A 15 -10.45 22.84 0.64
N ILE A 16 -9.71 22.67 1.71
CA ILE A 16 -9.95 21.62 2.70
C ILE A 16 -11.32 21.83 3.32
N LYS A 17 -12.17 20.80 3.24
CA LYS A 17 -13.53 20.78 3.78
C LYS A 17 -13.61 19.94 5.04
N TYR A 18 -12.85 18.86 5.11
CA TYR A 18 -12.86 17.90 6.23
C TYR A 18 -11.57 18.02 7.00
N GLY A 19 -11.68 18.29 8.29
CA GLY A 19 -10.53 18.47 9.16
C GLY A 19 -10.00 19.91 9.21
N LYS A 20 -9.03 20.13 10.08
CA LYS A 20 -8.37 21.42 10.32
C LYS A 20 -6.86 21.24 10.29
N ILE A 21 -6.14 22.10 9.55
CA ILE A 21 -4.68 22.18 9.57
C ILE A 21 -4.25 23.54 10.09
N ASN A 22 -3.48 23.55 11.19
CA ASN A 22 -2.79 24.74 11.70
C ASN A 22 -1.38 24.76 11.11
N LEU A 23 -1.13 25.62 10.16
CA LEU A 23 0.14 25.71 9.45
C LEU A 23 0.97 26.87 9.98
N LYS A 24 2.21 26.56 10.40
CA LYS A 24 3.24 27.57 10.68
C LYS A 24 4.24 27.57 9.52
N ASN A 25 4.31 28.67 8.81
CA ASN A 25 5.21 28.82 7.67
C ASN A 25 6.65 29.14 8.13
N PHE A 26 7.63 28.91 7.26
CA PHE A 26 9.07 29.19 7.48
C PHE A 26 9.37 30.68 7.80
N ASP A 27 8.48 31.61 7.41
CA ASP A 27 8.57 33.04 7.74
C ASP A 27 7.91 33.37 9.10
N GLY A 28 7.52 32.35 9.88
CA GLY A 28 6.90 32.49 11.19
C GLY A 28 5.40 32.80 11.19
N LYS A 29 4.79 33.00 10.01
CA LYS A 29 3.36 33.28 9.92
C LYS A 29 2.53 32.02 10.14
N ASN A 30 1.40 32.20 10.85
CA ASN A 30 0.46 31.14 11.13
C ASN A 30 -0.78 31.26 10.22
N TYR A 31 -1.25 30.12 9.76
CA TYR A 31 -2.44 29.98 8.93
C TYR A 31 -3.30 28.84 9.45
N THR A 32 -4.61 28.94 9.31
CA THR A 32 -5.54 27.83 9.60
C THR A 32 -6.36 27.55 8.37
N PHE A 33 -6.42 26.27 7.98
CA PHE A 33 -7.16 25.77 6.83
C PHE A 33 -8.18 24.72 7.27
N GLY A 34 -9.31 24.67 6.57
CA GLY A 34 -10.38 23.72 6.83
C GLY A 34 -11.42 24.19 7.86
N ASP A 35 -12.16 23.26 8.41
CA ASP A 35 -13.21 23.54 9.39
C ASP A 35 -12.63 23.79 10.77
N ARG A 36 -12.79 25.02 11.28
CA ARG A 36 -12.26 25.45 12.59
C ARG A 36 -12.82 24.65 13.77
N ASN A 37 -14.02 24.08 13.63
CA ASN A 37 -14.71 23.33 14.67
C ASN A 37 -14.45 21.82 14.57
N SER A 38 -13.66 21.37 13.58
CA SER A 38 -13.36 19.96 13.39
C SER A 38 -12.55 19.38 14.56
N LYS A 39 -12.98 18.21 15.06
CA LYS A 39 -12.20 17.41 16.03
C LYS A 39 -10.95 16.79 15.39
N LEU A 40 -11.01 16.47 14.08
CA LEU A 40 -9.87 16.01 13.32
C LEU A 40 -8.99 17.21 12.97
N GLN A 41 -7.83 17.31 13.59
CA GLN A 41 -6.91 18.43 13.40
C GLN A 41 -5.46 17.97 13.46
N SER A 42 -4.59 18.71 12.76
CA SER A 42 -3.15 18.48 12.79
C SER A 42 -2.42 19.82 12.64
N ASP A 43 -1.20 19.88 13.21
CA ASP A 43 -0.28 20.98 12.99
C ASP A 43 0.69 20.62 11.87
N LEU A 44 1.08 21.62 11.09
CA LEU A 44 2.08 21.49 10.04
C LEU A 44 3.05 22.65 10.12
N VAL A 45 4.31 22.38 10.42
CA VAL A 45 5.38 23.38 10.46
C VAL A 45 6.24 23.23 9.22
N ILE A 46 6.30 24.28 8.40
CA ILE A 46 7.19 24.34 7.25
C ILE A 46 8.49 24.98 7.69
N LYS A 47 9.61 24.24 7.64
CA LYS A 47 10.95 24.71 8.00
C LYS A 47 11.70 25.26 6.79
N LYS A 48 11.48 24.67 5.61
CA LYS A 48 12.16 25.08 4.37
C LYS A 48 11.18 25.42 3.24
N PRO A 49 11.39 26.51 2.52
CA PRO A 49 10.47 26.93 1.44
C PRO A 49 10.45 25.98 0.23
N GLY A 50 11.49 25.16 0.03
CA GLY A 50 11.57 24.18 -1.07
C GLY A 50 10.49 23.10 -1.04
N PHE A 51 9.96 22.80 0.13
CA PHE A 51 8.86 21.84 0.33
C PHE A 51 7.66 22.07 -0.60
N LEU A 52 7.24 23.33 -0.76
CA LEU A 52 6.06 23.66 -1.57
C LEU A 52 6.29 23.34 -3.07
N PHE A 53 7.51 23.49 -3.54
CA PHE A 53 7.89 23.09 -4.90
C PHE A 53 7.87 21.57 -5.07
N ASP A 54 8.36 20.82 -4.09
CA ASP A 54 8.33 19.36 -4.11
C ASP A 54 6.89 18.82 -4.15
N VAL A 55 5.98 19.42 -3.36
CA VAL A 55 4.56 19.04 -3.36
C VAL A 55 3.89 19.31 -4.71
N ILE A 56 4.20 20.43 -5.36
CA ILE A 56 3.64 20.76 -6.68
C ILE A 56 4.14 19.77 -7.74
N ASN A 57 5.44 19.44 -7.73
CA ASN A 57 6.03 18.59 -8.76
C ASN A 57 5.80 17.09 -8.57
N LYS A 58 5.75 16.64 -7.31
CA LYS A 58 5.73 15.21 -6.96
C LYS A 58 4.48 14.81 -6.15
N GLY A 59 3.58 15.73 -5.83
CA GLY A 59 2.36 15.46 -5.08
C GLY A 59 2.63 14.86 -3.70
N SER A 60 1.95 13.76 -3.38
CA SER A 60 2.10 13.05 -2.11
C SER A 60 3.52 12.50 -1.86
N ILE A 61 4.24 12.14 -2.93
CA ILE A 61 5.64 11.71 -2.82
C ILE A 61 6.51 12.88 -2.35
N GLY A 62 6.32 14.07 -2.91
CA GLY A 62 7.05 15.26 -2.47
C GLY A 62 6.79 15.64 -1.01
N LEU A 63 5.55 15.44 -0.54
CA LEU A 63 5.19 15.60 0.88
C LEU A 63 5.95 14.61 1.77
N ALA A 64 5.95 13.33 1.40
CA ALA A 64 6.63 12.28 2.14
C ALA A 64 8.15 12.49 2.18
N GLU A 65 8.78 12.81 1.04
CA GLU A 65 10.21 13.12 0.96
C GLU A 65 10.57 14.33 1.83
N ALA A 66 9.75 15.38 1.82
CA ALA A 66 9.98 16.58 2.64
C ALA A 66 9.89 16.27 4.16
N TYR A 67 8.94 15.42 4.56
CA TYR A 67 8.83 14.96 5.94
C TYR A 67 10.08 14.16 6.35
N MET A 68 10.51 13.19 5.54
CA MET A 68 11.71 12.39 5.81
C MET A 68 12.99 13.22 5.87
N ARG A 69 13.10 14.31 5.11
CA ARG A 69 14.24 15.24 5.17
C ARG A 69 14.17 16.24 6.33
N GLY A 70 13.06 16.28 7.08
CA GLY A 70 12.84 17.28 8.10
C GLY A 70 12.60 18.71 7.58
N ASP A 71 12.16 18.84 6.32
CA ASP A 71 11.77 20.14 5.73
C ASP A 71 10.40 20.60 6.23
N ILE A 72 9.60 19.65 6.72
CA ILE A 72 8.34 19.85 7.44
C ILE A 72 8.30 19.00 8.70
N GLU A 73 7.52 19.44 9.68
CA GLU A 73 7.23 18.70 10.90
C GLU A 73 5.73 18.74 11.22
N THR A 74 5.26 17.73 11.92
CA THR A 74 3.91 17.67 12.48
C THR A 74 3.94 16.88 13.78
N ASN A 75 3.07 17.24 14.73
CA ASN A 75 2.92 16.51 15.99
C ASN A 75 2.03 15.26 15.81
N ASP A 76 1.20 15.26 14.78
CA ASP A 76 0.29 14.14 14.47
C ASP A 76 0.25 13.89 12.96
N LEU A 77 1.17 13.04 12.51
CA LEU A 77 1.27 12.64 11.10
C LEU A 77 0.03 11.87 10.64
N THR A 78 -0.55 11.05 11.50
CA THR A 78 -1.74 10.25 11.18
C THR A 78 -2.92 11.15 10.86
N SER A 79 -3.23 12.11 11.72
CA SER A 79 -4.30 13.08 11.48
C SER A 79 -4.02 13.95 10.26
N LEU A 80 -2.76 14.35 10.02
CA LEU A 80 -2.40 15.09 8.81
C LEU A 80 -2.71 14.30 7.55
N ILE A 81 -2.28 13.04 7.48
CA ILE A 81 -2.55 12.16 6.34
C ILE A 81 -4.05 11.91 6.18
N GLU A 82 -4.78 11.68 7.27
CA GLU A 82 -6.24 11.48 7.23
C GLU A 82 -6.96 12.70 6.67
N ILE A 83 -6.61 13.91 7.09
CA ILE A 83 -7.18 15.16 6.55
C ILE A 83 -6.92 15.25 5.05
N LEU A 84 -5.68 15.01 4.61
CA LEU A 84 -5.33 15.06 3.20
C LEU A 84 -6.07 14.00 2.37
N ALA A 85 -6.17 12.77 2.88
CA ALA A 85 -6.89 11.68 2.22
C ALA A 85 -8.40 11.97 2.08
N LYS A 86 -9.06 12.46 3.13
CA LYS A 86 -10.48 12.85 3.08
C LYS A 86 -10.78 13.97 2.07
N ASN A 87 -9.77 14.81 1.78
CA ASN A 87 -9.90 15.91 0.84
C ASN A 87 -9.28 15.62 -0.55
N ILE A 88 -8.82 14.39 -0.80
CA ILE A 88 -8.05 14.03 -2.00
C ILE A 88 -8.79 14.39 -3.30
N LYS A 89 -10.10 14.11 -3.38
CA LYS A 89 -10.92 14.46 -4.56
C LYS A 89 -10.96 15.96 -4.83
N THR A 90 -10.99 16.77 -3.78
CA THR A 90 -10.98 18.24 -3.88
C THR A 90 -9.60 18.73 -4.31
N ILE A 91 -8.54 18.16 -3.75
CA ILE A 91 -7.15 18.49 -4.08
C ILE A 91 -6.86 18.10 -5.54
N HIS A 92 -7.20 16.89 -5.97
CA HIS A 92 -6.98 16.42 -7.34
C HIS A 92 -7.77 17.19 -8.40
N LYS A 93 -9.00 17.62 -8.11
CA LYS A 93 -9.79 18.41 -9.06
C LYS A 93 -9.09 19.72 -9.45
N PHE A 94 -8.19 20.21 -8.59
CA PHE A 94 -7.43 21.44 -8.81
C PHE A 94 -5.96 21.21 -9.21
N SER A 95 -5.39 20.05 -8.84
CA SER A 95 -4.05 19.65 -9.32
C SER A 95 -4.07 19.22 -10.78
N GLY A 96 -5.21 18.78 -11.31
CA GLY A 96 -5.39 18.50 -12.74
C GLY A 96 -5.07 19.66 -13.68
N LEU A 97 -4.92 20.89 -13.16
CA LEU A 97 -4.34 22.02 -13.87
C LEU A 97 -2.80 21.92 -14.02
N PHE A 98 -2.14 21.03 -13.23
CA PHE A 98 -0.69 20.84 -13.21
C PHE A 98 -0.24 19.43 -13.62
N ASP A 99 -1.17 18.49 -13.78
CA ASP A 99 -0.92 17.26 -14.50
C ASP A 99 -0.77 17.61 -16.00
N PHE A 100 0.42 18.01 -16.37
CA PHE A 100 0.81 18.06 -17.78
C PHE A 100 0.82 16.62 -18.29
N PRO A 101 -0.24 16.15 -18.99
CA PRO A 101 -0.35 14.76 -19.43
C PRO A 101 0.81 14.36 -20.36
N ILE A 102 1.46 15.34 -20.99
CA ILE A 102 2.57 15.14 -21.90
C ILE A 102 3.81 14.57 -21.20
N PHE A 103 4.17 15.05 -19.98
CA PHE A 103 5.34 14.53 -19.27
C PHE A 103 5.11 13.13 -18.70
N ASN A 104 3.90 12.87 -18.18
CA ASN A 104 3.53 11.53 -17.69
C ASN A 104 3.33 10.55 -18.85
N TYR A 105 2.80 11.00 -19.99
CA TYR A 105 2.65 10.19 -21.21
C TYR A 105 4.03 9.85 -21.82
N LEU A 106 4.95 10.79 -21.92
CA LEU A 106 6.31 10.52 -22.37
C LEU A 106 7.06 9.57 -21.43
N LYS A 107 6.90 9.73 -20.11
CA LYS A 107 7.46 8.81 -19.13
C LYS A 107 6.87 7.39 -19.25
N SER A 108 5.56 7.26 -19.51
CA SER A 108 4.90 5.96 -19.66
C SER A 108 5.33 5.21 -20.93
N ILE A 109 5.63 5.91 -22.02
CA ILE A 109 6.14 5.33 -23.28
C ILE A 109 7.53 4.70 -23.09
N PHE A 110 8.38 5.31 -22.23
CA PHE A 110 9.71 4.79 -21.92
C PHE A 110 9.74 3.73 -20.83
N ILE A 111 8.64 3.50 -20.10
CA ILE A 111 8.52 2.47 -19.07
C ILE A 111 7.81 1.25 -19.68
N LYS A 112 8.51 0.47 -20.50
CA LYS A 112 8.02 -0.86 -20.91
C LYS A 112 8.11 -1.79 -19.71
N ASN A 113 6.99 -2.44 -19.33
CA ASN A 113 6.94 -3.53 -18.36
C ASN A 113 7.56 -4.79 -18.97
N THR A 114 8.88 -4.88 -18.98
CA THR A 114 9.59 -6.10 -19.33
C THR A 114 9.58 -7.06 -18.13
N ILE A 115 9.73 -8.36 -18.40
CA ILE A 115 9.82 -9.42 -17.36
C ILE A 115 10.93 -9.09 -16.35
N GLU A 116 12.08 -8.63 -16.83
CA GLU A 116 13.23 -8.26 -16.00
C GLU A 116 12.94 -7.05 -15.10
N ARG A 117 12.33 -6.01 -15.64
CA ARG A 117 11.91 -4.83 -14.86
C ARG A 117 10.81 -5.16 -13.83
N SER A 118 9.88 -6.05 -14.16
CA SER A 118 8.87 -6.51 -13.20
C SER A 118 9.51 -7.23 -12.03
N LYS A 119 10.50 -8.11 -12.27
CA LYS A 119 11.27 -8.78 -11.22
C LYS A 119 12.05 -7.79 -10.36
N GLU A 120 12.73 -6.82 -10.98
CA GLU A 120 13.49 -5.79 -10.28
C GLU A 120 12.59 -4.86 -9.44
N ASN A 121 11.46 -4.41 -9.96
CA ASN A 121 10.53 -3.56 -9.24
C ASN A 121 9.91 -4.30 -8.04
N ILE A 122 9.54 -5.56 -8.21
CA ILE A 122 9.02 -6.40 -7.13
C ILE A 122 10.11 -6.69 -6.10
N SER A 123 11.33 -7.01 -6.52
CA SER A 123 12.46 -7.17 -5.60
C SER A 123 12.65 -5.92 -4.75
N LYS A 124 12.75 -4.74 -5.37
CA LYS A 124 12.89 -3.46 -4.64
C LYS A 124 11.74 -3.18 -3.68
N HIS A 125 10.52 -3.52 -4.06
CA HIS A 125 9.35 -3.30 -3.21
C HIS A 125 9.37 -4.19 -1.97
N TYR A 126 9.80 -5.45 -2.10
CA TYR A 126 9.88 -6.41 -0.99
C TYR A 126 11.25 -6.44 -0.30
N ASP A 127 12.26 -5.73 -0.80
CA ASP A 127 13.60 -5.61 -0.20
C ASP A 127 13.63 -4.83 1.12
N LEU A 128 12.52 -4.18 1.49
CA LEU A 128 12.32 -3.63 2.84
C LEU A 128 12.43 -4.70 3.94
N GLY A 129 12.28 -5.97 3.57
CA GLY A 129 12.47 -7.13 4.46
C GLY A 129 11.23 -7.54 5.24
N ASN A 130 11.23 -8.81 5.68
CA ASN A 130 10.10 -9.38 6.41
C ASN A 130 9.84 -8.64 7.73
N GLU A 131 10.91 -8.15 8.39
CA GLU A 131 10.82 -7.39 9.64
C GLU A 131 9.98 -6.13 9.47
N PHE A 132 10.20 -5.36 8.39
CA PHE A 132 9.41 -4.17 8.09
C PHE A 132 7.92 -4.49 7.95
N PHE A 133 7.57 -5.52 7.19
CA PHE A 133 6.18 -5.90 6.97
C PHE A 133 5.51 -6.44 8.24
N SER A 134 6.26 -7.13 9.11
CA SER A 134 5.75 -7.65 10.38
C SER A 134 5.40 -6.58 11.42
N ILE A 135 5.86 -5.33 11.25
CA ILE A 135 5.54 -4.22 12.16
C ILE A 135 4.07 -3.81 12.07
N TRP A 136 3.47 -3.90 10.88
CA TRP A 136 2.14 -3.34 10.61
C TRP A 136 1.15 -4.31 9.95
N LEU A 137 1.61 -5.45 9.45
CA LEU A 137 0.73 -6.54 9.04
C LEU A 137 0.36 -7.41 10.25
N ASP A 138 -0.75 -8.13 10.13
CA ASP A 138 -1.15 -9.18 11.07
C ASP A 138 -0.24 -10.42 10.99
N LYS A 139 -0.47 -11.42 11.84
CA LYS A 139 0.35 -12.64 11.89
C LYS A 139 0.31 -13.47 10.60
N THR A 140 -0.74 -13.31 9.79
CA THR A 140 -0.80 -13.98 8.47
C THR A 140 0.19 -13.39 7.48
N LEU A 141 0.70 -12.18 7.73
CA LEU A 141 1.52 -11.37 6.83
C LEU A 141 0.84 -11.18 5.47
N THR A 142 -0.46 -10.97 5.45
CA THR A 142 -1.19 -10.79 4.22
C THR A 142 -1.17 -9.34 3.75
N TYR A 143 -0.38 -9.08 2.70
CA TYR A 143 -0.25 -7.76 2.11
C TYR A 143 -1.29 -7.52 1.03
N SER A 144 -2.55 -7.61 1.40
CA SER A 144 -3.71 -7.26 0.58
C SER A 144 -4.89 -6.90 1.48
N SER A 145 -5.93 -6.25 0.92
CA SER A 145 -7.09 -5.81 1.68
C SER A 145 -7.76 -6.97 2.41
N ALA A 146 -8.19 -6.71 3.64
CA ALA A 146 -8.97 -7.64 4.46
C ALA A 146 -10.48 -7.44 4.25
N ILE A 147 -11.29 -8.36 4.74
CA ILE A 147 -12.76 -8.25 4.73
C ILE A 147 -13.25 -8.26 6.18
N PHE A 148 -13.48 -7.08 6.72
CA PHE A 148 -14.02 -6.90 8.07
C PHE A 148 -15.51 -7.27 8.10
N GLU A 149 -15.93 -8.04 9.09
CA GLU A 149 -17.34 -8.37 9.30
C GLU A 149 -18.07 -7.26 10.05
N ASN A 150 -17.36 -6.60 10.95
CA ASN A 150 -17.87 -5.48 11.74
C ASN A 150 -16.69 -4.60 12.21
N GLU A 151 -17.01 -3.46 12.83
CA GLU A 151 -16.03 -2.47 13.29
C GLU A 151 -15.14 -2.97 14.47
N LYS A 152 -15.51 -4.08 15.12
CA LYS A 152 -14.76 -4.66 16.24
C LYS A 152 -13.79 -5.75 15.82
N SER A 153 -13.88 -6.23 14.57
CA SER A 153 -12.95 -7.23 14.03
C SER A 153 -11.55 -6.67 13.98
N ASP A 154 -10.56 -7.42 14.42
CA ASP A 154 -9.18 -7.07 14.21
C ASP A 154 -8.72 -7.42 12.78
N LEU A 155 -7.48 -7.06 12.44
CA LEU A 155 -6.96 -7.28 11.09
C LEU A 155 -6.76 -8.77 10.79
N GLU A 156 -6.32 -9.57 11.76
CA GLU A 156 -6.11 -11.02 11.59
C GLU A 156 -7.43 -11.71 11.30
N ASP A 157 -8.48 -11.43 12.09
CA ASP A 157 -9.82 -11.97 11.86
C ASP A 157 -10.37 -11.60 10.50
N ALA A 158 -10.17 -10.34 10.08
CA ALA A 158 -10.61 -9.85 8.79
C ALA A 158 -9.86 -10.51 7.60
N GLN A 159 -8.58 -10.85 7.77
CA GLN A 159 -7.81 -11.61 6.79
C GLN A 159 -8.27 -13.06 6.71
N ILE A 160 -8.50 -13.72 7.84
CA ILE A 160 -9.05 -15.10 7.90
C ILE A 160 -10.46 -15.14 7.28
N ASN A 161 -11.30 -14.15 7.56
CA ASN A 161 -12.62 -14.04 6.93
C ASN A 161 -12.51 -13.91 5.40
N LYS A 162 -11.56 -13.14 4.89
CA LYS A 162 -11.27 -13.08 3.45
C LYS A 162 -10.91 -14.47 2.89
N TYR A 163 -10.02 -15.20 3.55
CA TYR A 163 -9.63 -16.55 3.13
C TYR A 163 -10.83 -17.49 3.07
N LYS A 164 -11.66 -17.49 4.11
CA LYS A 164 -12.90 -18.26 4.15
C LYS A 164 -13.83 -17.93 2.99
N LYS A 165 -14.04 -16.64 2.70
CA LYS A 165 -14.89 -16.21 1.59
C LYS A 165 -14.32 -16.62 0.24
N LEU A 166 -13.01 -16.48 0.02
CA LEU A 166 -12.35 -16.95 -1.20
C LEU A 166 -12.51 -18.46 -1.38
N SER A 167 -12.24 -19.24 -0.35
CA SER A 167 -12.39 -20.69 -0.39
C SER A 167 -13.85 -21.11 -0.65
N ASN A 168 -14.83 -20.41 -0.06
CA ASN A 168 -16.24 -20.67 -0.31
C ASN A 168 -16.66 -20.39 -1.77
N LEU A 169 -16.02 -19.40 -2.42
CA LEU A 169 -16.23 -19.12 -3.85
C LEU A 169 -15.61 -20.20 -4.75
N LEU A 170 -14.42 -20.66 -4.41
CA LEU A 170 -13.68 -21.68 -5.16
C LEU A 170 -14.28 -23.09 -4.97
N LYS A 171 -14.96 -23.36 -3.83
CA LYS A 171 -15.60 -24.63 -3.48
C LYS A 171 -14.65 -25.83 -3.67
N PRO A 172 -13.47 -25.83 -3.04
CA PRO A 172 -12.48 -26.89 -3.21
C PRO A 172 -13.04 -28.25 -2.76
N ARG A 173 -12.79 -29.29 -3.57
CA ARG A 173 -13.20 -30.66 -3.29
C ARG A 173 -11.98 -31.49 -2.87
N PRO A 174 -12.15 -32.54 -2.05
CA PRO A 174 -11.06 -33.43 -1.73
C PRO A 174 -10.36 -33.95 -2.98
N GLY A 175 -9.03 -33.86 -2.99
CA GLY A 175 -8.19 -34.25 -4.13
C GLY A 175 -8.03 -33.21 -5.24
N ASP A 176 -8.70 -32.06 -5.17
CA ASP A 176 -8.50 -30.98 -6.15
C ASP A 176 -7.05 -30.48 -6.16
N LYS A 177 -6.60 -30.12 -7.36
CA LYS A 177 -5.33 -29.43 -7.57
C LYS A 177 -5.58 -27.94 -7.78
N MET A 178 -5.06 -27.11 -6.88
CA MET A 178 -5.26 -25.66 -6.87
C MET A 178 -3.95 -24.92 -7.13
N LEU A 179 -4.04 -23.70 -7.66
CA LEU A 179 -2.91 -22.79 -7.85
C LEU A 179 -3.18 -21.46 -7.13
N GLU A 180 -2.22 -21.01 -6.33
CA GLU A 180 -2.18 -19.65 -5.79
C GLU A 180 -1.08 -18.85 -6.49
N ILE A 181 -1.46 -17.78 -7.21
CA ILE A 181 -0.53 -16.88 -7.88
C ILE A 181 -0.23 -15.68 -6.97
N GLY A 182 1.04 -15.53 -6.61
CA GLY A 182 1.45 -14.46 -5.70
C GLY A 182 1.13 -14.77 -4.24
N CYS A 183 1.54 -15.92 -3.76
CA CYS A 183 1.21 -16.41 -2.41
C CYS A 183 1.78 -15.55 -1.26
N GLY A 184 2.60 -14.54 -1.55
CA GLY A 184 3.19 -13.69 -0.53
C GLY A 184 3.98 -14.50 0.50
N TRP A 185 3.71 -14.28 1.78
CA TRP A 185 4.32 -15.01 2.89
C TRP A 185 3.59 -16.31 3.27
N GLY A 186 2.66 -16.77 2.39
CA GLY A 186 2.00 -18.06 2.54
C GLY A 186 0.83 -18.10 3.52
N GLY A 187 0.21 -16.96 3.83
CA GLY A 187 -0.92 -16.93 4.77
C GLY A 187 -2.14 -17.69 4.27
N TYR A 188 -2.57 -17.48 3.03
CA TYR A 188 -3.68 -18.23 2.44
C TYR A 188 -3.31 -19.70 2.20
N ALA A 189 -2.07 -19.95 1.77
CA ALA A 189 -1.55 -21.31 1.59
C ALA A 189 -1.64 -22.14 2.89
N GLU A 190 -1.24 -21.56 4.02
CA GLU A 190 -1.36 -22.19 5.34
C GLU A 190 -2.84 -22.45 5.69
N TYR A 191 -3.71 -21.45 5.48
CA TYR A 191 -5.13 -21.58 5.73
C TYR A 191 -5.76 -22.73 4.95
N VAL A 192 -5.49 -22.80 3.64
CA VAL A 192 -6.01 -23.88 2.77
C VAL A 192 -5.47 -25.23 3.19
N GLY A 193 -4.15 -25.34 3.42
CA GLY A 193 -3.53 -26.60 3.82
C GLY A 193 -4.07 -27.17 5.13
N LYS A 194 -4.47 -26.29 6.09
CA LYS A 194 -5.08 -26.69 7.37
C LYS A 194 -6.55 -27.09 7.25
N ASN A 195 -7.30 -26.46 6.35
CA ASN A 195 -8.76 -26.57 6.35
C ASN A 195 -9.33 -27.43 5.22
N TYR A 196 -8.53 -27.75 4.19
CA TYR A 196 -9.02 -28.50 3.03
C TYR A 196 -8.10 -29.66 2.67
N ASP A 197 -8.69 -30.70 2.10
CA ASP A 197 -7.95 -31.86 1.57
C ASP A 197 -7.68 -31.71 0.08
N VAL A 198 -6.74 -30.81 -0.25
CA VAL A 198 -6.38 -30.43 -1.62
C VAL A 198 -4.86 -30.44 -1.81
N LYS A 199 -4.41 -30.46 -3.05
CA LYS A 199 -3.01 -30.19 -3.42
C LYS A 199 -2.92 -28.76 -3.93
N LEU A 200 -2.19 -27.90 -3.21
CA LEU A 200 -2.05 -26.49 -3.53
C LEU A 200 -0.62 -26.18 -3.96
N ASP A 201 -0.47 -25.81 -5.23
CA ASP A 201 0.76 -25.20 -5.72
C ASP A 201 0.69 -23.68 -5.53
N CYS A 202 1.71 -23.11 -4.91
CA CYS A 202 1.81 -21.68 -4.64
C CYS A 202 3.04 -21.12 -5.33
N ILE A 203 2.90 -20.00 -6.02
CA ILE A 203 4.02 -19.38 -6.71
C ILE A 203 4.22 -17.92 -6.26
N THR A 204 5.48 -17.52 -6.18
CA THR A 204 5.92 -16.14 -5.96
C THR A 204 7.19 -15.86 -6.75
N ILE A 205 7.45 -14.61 -7.07
CA ILE A 205 8.70 -14.16 -7.72
C ILE A 205 9.63 -13.46 -6.73
N SER A 206 9.24 -13.31 -5.47
CA SER A 206 10.06 -12.75 -4.39
C SER A 206 10.81 -13.85 -3.65
N LYS A 207 12.14 -13.79 -3.68
CA LYS A 207 13.00 -14.76 -2.98
C LYS A 207 12.75 -14.77 -1.46
N ARG A 208 12.53 -13.58 -0.86
CA ARG A 208 12.27 -13.46 0.60
C ARG A 208 10.93 -14.07 0.98
N GLN A 209 9.89 -13.80 0.20
CA GLN A 209 8.57 -14.40 0.42
C GLN A 209 8.61 -15.92 0.24
N PHE A 210 9.27 -16.41 -0.83
CA PHE A 210 9.46 -17.83 -1.06
C PHE A 210 10.09 -18.55 0.14
N GLN A 211 11.19 -18.02 0.66
CA GLN A 211 11.89 -18.63 1.80
C GLN A 211 10.99 -18.67 3.03
N PHE A 212 10.35 -17.55 3.34
CA PHE A 212 9.46 -17.44 4.49
C PHE A 212 8.22 -18.36 4.36
N ALA A 213 7.55 -18.33 3.21
CA ALA A 213 6.37 -19.18 2.97
C ALA A 213 6.72 -20.66 3.05
N LYS A 214 7.85 -21.07 2.48
CA LYS A 214 8.32 -22.47 2.56
C LYS A 214 8.58 -22.90 4.00
N GLU A 215 9.23 -22.05 4.79
CA GLU A 215 9.45 -22.33 6.22
C GLU A 215 8.15 -22.39 7.02
N ARG A 216 7.20 -21.50 6.74
CA ARG A 216 5.85 -21.48 7.34
C ARG A 216 5.12 -22.80 7.08
N ILE A 217 5.10 -23.26 5.85
CA ILE A 217 4.45 -24.51 5.45
C ILE A 217 5.14 -25.69 6.11
N PHE A 218 6.46 -25.71 6.16
CA PHE A 218 7.24 -26.77 6.85
C PHE A 218 6.94 -26.82 8.34
N LYS A 219 7.00 -25.69 9.05
CA LYS A 219 6.73 -25.61 10.50
C LYS A 219 5.31 -26.05 10.86
N ASN A 220 4.36 -25.93 9.96
CA ASN A 220 2.98 -26.35 10.16
C ASN A 220 2.70 -27.80 9.68
N GLY A 221 3.70 -28.55 9.20
CA GLY A 221 3.55 -29.93 8.73
C GLY A 221 2.69 -30.08 7.47
N LEU A 222 2.64 -29.05 6.62
CA LEU A 222 1.75 -28.98 5.46
C LEU A 222 2.42 -29.33 4.12
N ASN A 223 3.68 -29.78 4.14
CA ASN A 223 4.49 -30.02 2.92
C ASN A 223 3.90 -31.06 1.97
N GLU A 224 3.10 -31.99 2.47
CA GLU A 224 2.46 -32.99 1.63
C GLU A 224 1.29 -32.43 0.82
N LYS A 225 0.68 -31.35 1.30
CA LYS A 225 -0.48 -30.70 0.69
C LYS A 225 -0.14 -29.43 -0.07
N VAL A 226 0.85 -28.67 0.40
CA VAL A 226 1.19 -27.34 -0.10
C VAL A 226 2.62 -27.32 -0.60
N ASN A 227 2.80 -26.92 -1.86
CA ASN A 227 4.10 -26.76 -2.49
C ASN A 227 4.33 -25.29 -2.83
N ILE A 228 5.43 -24.72 -2.34
CA ILE A 228 5.82 -23.33 -2.63
C ILE A 228 6.96 -23.32 -3.66
N SER A 229 6.80 -22.57 -4.74
CA SER A 229 7.77 -22.46 -5.80
C SER A 229 8.11 -21.01 -6.17
N MET A 230 9.36 -20.75 -6.47
CA MET A 230 9.77 -19.46 -7.01
C MET A 230 9.63 -19.49 -8.54
N MET A 231 8.51 -18.99 -9.04
CA MET A 231 8.12 -19.09 -10.45
C MET A 231 7.32 -17.88 -10.89
N ASP A 232 7.48 -17.48 -12.14
CA ASP A 232 6.59 -16.51 -12.79
C ASP A 232 5.32 -17.23 -13.25
N TYR A 233 4.15 -16.64 -13.06
CA TYR A 233 2.87 -17.25 -13.44
C TYR A 233 2.78 -17.55 -14.93
N ARG A 234 3.53 -16.83 -15.79
CA ARG A 234 3.61 -17.03 -17.23
C ARG A 234 4.28 -18.36 -17.62
N ASP A 235 5.07 -18.92 -16.70
CA ASP A 235 5.79 -20.19 -16.90
C ASP A 235 4.98 -21.39 -16.42
N VAL A 236 3.79 -21.18 -15.85
CA VAL A 236 2.90 -22.23 -15.38
C VAL A 236 2.30 -22.98 -16.58
N LYS A 237 2.59 -24.27 -16.70
CA LYS A 237 2.10 -25.14 -17.78
C LYS A 237 1.06 -26.16 -17.32
N SER A 238 0.97 -26.39 -16.01
CA SER A 238 0.03 -27.35 -15.43
C SER A 238 -1.41 -26.82 -15.48
N LYS A 239 -2.36 -27.75 -15.49
CA LYS A 239 -3.79 -27.45 -15.32
C LYS A 239 -4.19 -27.62 -13.87
N TYR A 240 -5.13 -26.81 -13.43
CA TYR A 240 -5.65 -26.77 -12.07
C TYR A 240 -7.18 -26.79 -12.08
N ASN A 241 -7.78 -27.29 -11.01
CA ASN A 241 -9.23 -27.27 -10.82
C ASN A 241 -9.71 -25.85 -10.48
N SER A 242 -8.86 -25.07 -9.76
CA SER A 242 -9.10 -23.66 -9.45
C SER A 242 -7.80 -22.87 -9.31
N ILE A 243 -7.88 -21.57 -9.54
CA ILE A 243 -6.78 -20.62 -9.45
C ILE A 243 -7.23 -19.40 -8.66
#